data_6b81ccab402eb2d98ea8ead75b99531c
#
_entry.id   6b81ccab402eb2d98ea8ead75b99531c
#
_cell.length_a   1.000
_cell.length_b   1.000
_cell.length_c   1.000
_cell.angle_alpha   90.00
_cell.angle_beta   90.00
_cell.angle_gamma   90.00
#
_symmetry.space_group_name_H-M   'P 1'
#
loop_
_entity.id
_entity.type
_entity.pdbx_description
1 polymer ?
#
loop_
_entity_poly.entity_id
_entity_poly.type
_entity_poly.pdbx_seq_one_letter_code
_entity_poly.pdbx_strand_id
1 'polypeptide(L)'
;YKRQVHVPLSQEAQAECRFLLLSPNNLLKPSDGGPVAVPSQDMVLGIYYLTQERPGNKGEGKFFKSVNEAILAYENKVITLQTKIIVHCHKTMPDGTVLSGNVQSTLGRFLFNEILPQDLGFVDRSVPGNELLLEVDFLVGKKQLKQILEKVINTHGATKTAEVLDSVKAMGYKYSTRAAMTVSISDMTVPPQKPEMIKQAQDTVDRITKNYKRGLITCLLYTSDAADEARS
;
A
#
# COMPACT_ATOMS: atom_id res chain seq x y z
N TYR A 1 11.28 25.82 -22.85
CA TYR A 1 10.40 26.59 -21.95
C TYR A 1 9.53 25.70 -21.04
N LYS A 2 8.94 24.60 -21.52
CA LYS A 2 8.02 23.75 -20.73
C LYS A 2 8.64 23.00 -19.54
N ARG A 3 9.97 22.92 -19.42
CA ARG A 3 10.69 22.24 -18.34
C ARG A 3 11.53 23.18 -17.49
N GLN A 4 11.37 24.50 -17.67
CA GLN A 4 12.09 25.50 -16.93
C GLN A 4 11.43 25.75 -15.58
N VAL A 5 12.22 25.75 -14.52
CA VAL A 5 11.75 26.05 -13.17
C VAL A 5 11.90 27.56 -12.95
N HIS A 6 10.81 28.20 -12.50
CA HIS A 6 10.79 29.61 -12.15
C HIS A 6 10.53 29.78 -10.65
N VAL A 7 11.26 30.71 -10.05
CA VAL A 7 11.04 31.12 -8.66
C VAL A 7 10.16 32.36 -8.66
N PRO A 8 9.05 32.40 -7.88
CA PRO A 8 8.21 33.59 -7.78
C PRO A 8 8.98 34.75 -7.14
N LEU A 9 9.03 35.89 -7.82
CA LEU A 9 9.83 37.05 -7.40
C LEU A 9 9.01 38.08 -6.60
N SER A 10 7.73 38.29 -6.97
CA SER A 10 6.86 39.25 -6.25
C SER A 10 6.19 38.61 -5.01
N GLN A 11 5.79 39.42 -4.06
CA GLN A 11 5.10 38.96 -2.86
C GLN A 11 3.72 38.38 -3.18
N GLU A 12 3.02 38.95 -4.16
CA GLU A 12 1.74 38.45 -4.65
C GLU A 12 1.89 37.05 -5.27
N ALA A 13 2.90 36.86 -6.14
CA ALA A 13 3.17 35.57 -6.75
C ALA A 13 3.56 34.52 -5.71
N GLN A 14 4.31 34.89 -4.66
CA GLN A 14 4.64 33.98 -3.54
C GLN A 14 3.40 33.60 -2.74
N ALA A 15 2.49 34.55 -2.51
CA ALA A 15 1.22 34.29 -1.82
C ALA A 15 0.35 33.32 -2.63
N GLU A 16 0.18 33.58 -3.94
CA GLU A 16 -0.56 32.69 -4.84
C GLU A 16 0.03 31.29 -4.84
N CYS A 17 1.36 31.14 -4.93
CA CYS A 17 2.02 29.83 -4.86
C CYS A 17 1.71 29.12 -3.55
N ARG A 18 1.69 29.80 -2.41
CA ARG A 18 1.37 29.21 -1.11
C ARG A 18 -0.08 28.74 -1.02
N PHE A 19 -1.02 29.50 -1.54
CA PHE A 19 -2.44 29.16 -1.46
C PHE A 19 -2.86 28.12 -2.52
N LEU A 20 -2.32 28.20 -3.73
CA LEU A 20 -2.77 27.40 -4.86
C LEU A 20 -1.91 26.15 -5.12
N LEU A 21 -0.59 26.19 -4.87
CA LEU A 21 0.33 25.15 -5.31
C LEU A 21 0.88 24.25 -4.20
N LEU A 22 0.69 24.62 -2.92
CA LEU A 22 1.14 23.75 -1.84
C LEU A 22 0.44 22.40 -1.87
N SER A 23 1.22 21.33 -1.70
CA SER A 23 0.74 19.95 -1.70
C SER A 23 -0.43 19.68 -0.74
N PRO A 24 -0.42 20.16 0.52
CA PRO A 24 -1.55 19.97 1.44
C PRO A 24 -2.88 20.54 0.92
N ASN A 25 -2.83 21.58 0.07
CA ASN A 25 -4.03 22.18 -0.51
C ASN A 25 -4.53 21.47 -1.76
N ASN A 26 -3.75 20.51 -2.31
CA ASN A 26 -4.03 19.81 -3.56
C ASN A 26 -4.00 18.30 -3.39
N LEU A 27 -4.60 17.79 -2.32
CA LEU A 27 -4.60 16.34 -2.01
C LEU A 27 -5.62 15.56 -2.83
N LEU A 28 -6.61 16.22 -3.44
CA LEU A 28 -7.65 15.58 -4.24
C LEU A 28 -7.45 15.86 -5.73
N LYS A 29 -7.68 14.84 -6.54
CA LYS A 29 -7.69 14.97 -7.99
C LYS A 29 -8.95 15.69 -8.46
N PRO A 30 -8.84 16.66 -9.36
CA PRO A 30 -10.02 17.33 -9.91
C PRO A 30 -10.87 16.43 -10.84
N SER A 31 -10.30 15.31 -11.33
CA SER A 31 -10.98 14.41 -12.26
C SER A 31 -11.96 13.46 -11.62
N ASP A 32 -11.58 12.87 -10.47
CA ASP A 32 -12.32 11.79 -9.80
C ASP A 32 -12.50 12.01 -8.30
N GLY A 33 -12.00 13.14 -7.76
CA GLY A 33 -12.04 13.42 -6.33
C GLY A 33 -11.20 12.47 -5.46
N GLY A 34 -10.46 11.55 -6.06
CA GLY A 34 -9.59 10.63 -5.34
C GLY A 34 -8.29 11.28 -4.88
N PRO A 35 -7.57 10.69 -3.89
CA PRO A 35 -6.32 11.23 -3.42
C PRO A 35 -5.24 11.23 -4.52
N VAL A 36 -4.52 12.37 -4.64
CA VAL A 36 -3.37 12.53 -5.55
C VAL A 36 -2.12 11.91 -4.94
N ALA A 37 -1.85 12.27 -3.68
CA ALA A 37 -0.67 11.80 -2.96
C ALA A 37 -0.97 10.43 -2.35
N VAL A 38 -0.54 9.37 -3.02
CA VAL A 38 -0.65 7.98 -2.51
C VAL A 38 0.75 7.42 -2.36
N PRO A 39 1.07 6.78 -1.23
CA PRO A 39 2.34 6.09 -1.05
C PRO A 39 2.61 5.10 -2.18
N SER A 40 3.88 4.98 -2.57
CA SER A 40 4.30 4.11 -3.68
C SER A 40 5.62 3.41 -3.36
N GLN A 41 5.98 2.41 -4.17
CA GLN A 41 7.27 1.71 -4.10
C GLN A 41 7.59 1.20 -2.68
N ASP A 42 8.72 1.61 -2.12
CA ASP A 42 9.23 1.14 -0.83
C ASP A 42 8.33 1.50 0.36
N MET A 43 7.58 2.60 0.26
CA MET A 43 6.58 2.95 1.28
C MET A 43 5.48 1.90 1.39
N VAL A 44 4.96 1.45 0.23
CA VAL A 44 3.94 0.38 0.19
C VAL A 44 4.55 -0.94 0.64
N LEU A 45 5.78 -1.25 0.19
CA LEU A 45 6.47 -2.48 0.55
C LEU A 45 6.69 -2.59 2.06
N GLY A 46 7.11 -1.50 2.70
CA GLY A 46 7.30 -1.45 4.16
C GLY A 46 6.01 -1.66 4.95
N ILE A 47 4.91 -1.02 4.53
CA ILE A 47 3.59 -1.21 5.17
C ILE A 47 3.04 -2.61 4.90
N TYR A 48 3.19 -3.14 3.70
CA TYR A 48 2.82 -4.51 3.38
C TYR A 48 3.54 -5.51 4.29
N TYR A 49 4.86 -5.38 4.42
CA TYR A 49 5.67 -6.22 5.31
C TYR A 49 5.21 -6.11 6.77
N LEU A 50 4.90 -4.89 7.23
CA LEU A 50 4.46 -4.62 8.60
C LEU A 50 3.11 -5.26 8.91
N THR A 51 2.16 -5.20 7.96
CA THR A 51 0.77 -5.67 8.16
C THR A 51 0.55 -7.13 7.78
N GLN A 52 1.58 -7.80 7.24
CA GLN A 52 1.52 -9.22 6.91
C GLN A 52 1.36 -10.07 8.18
N GLU A 53 0.54 -11.11 8.11
CA GLU A 53 0.44 -12.17 9.14
C GLU A 53 1.19 -13.40 8.65
N ARG A 54 1.97 -14.02 9.52
CA ARG A 54 2.67 -15.28 9.25
C ARG A 54 2.37 -16.27 10.39
N PRO A 55 1.50 -17.26 10.14
CA PRO A 55 1.21 -18.30 11.13
C PRO A 55 2.44 -19.17 11.36
N GLY A 56 2.54 -19.75 12.55
CA GLY A 56 3.66 -20.61 12.93
C GLY A 56 4.94 -19.86 13.34
N ASN A 57 4.91 -18.54 13.42
CA ASN A 57 6.05 -17.77 13.90
C ASN A 57 6.26 -17.91 15.42
N LYS A 58 7.51 -17.69 15.84
CA LYS A 58 7.90 -17.73 17.25
C LYS A 58 7.03 -16.79 18.09
N GLY A 59 6.47 -17.29 19.19
CA GLY A 59 5.70 -16.51 20.15
C GLY A 59 4.23 -16.31 19.80
N GLU A 60 3.68 -17.09 18.89
CA GLU A 60 2.26 -17.02 18.52
C GLU A 60 1.36 -17.28 19.75
N GLY A 61 0.27 -16.49 19.85
CA GLY A 61 -0.71 -16.59 20.93
C GLY A 61 -0.27 -16.03 22.30
N LYS A 62 0.92 -15.43 22.39
CA LYS A 62 1.36 -14.80 23.64
C LYS A 62 0.49 -13.60 24.00
N PHE A 63 0.25 -13.46 25.30
CA PHE A 63 -0.47 -12.35 25.89
C PHE A 63 0.49 -11.27 26.41
N PHE A 64 0.15 -9.99 26.15
CA PHE A 64 0.88 -8.82 26.63
C PHE A 64 -0.08 -7.81 27.27
N LYS A 65 0.36 -7.19 28.35
CA LYS A 65 -0.43 -6.17 29.08
C LYS A 65 -0.56 -4.84 28.33
N SER A 66 0.36 -4.57 27.40
CA SER A 66 0.37 -3.35 26.61
C SER A 66 1.13 -3.54 25.30
N VAL A 67 0.91 -2.64 24.34
CA VAL A 67 1.68 -2.60 23.09
C VAL A 67 3.18 -2.37 23.36
N ASN A 68 3.53 -1.56 24.37
CA ASN A 68 4.92 -1.30 24.74
C ASN A 68 5.64 -2.57 25.22
N GLU A 69 4.97 -3.41 26.00
CA GLU A 69 5.52 -4.71 26.41
C GLU A 69 5.75 -5.63 25.20
N ALA A 70 4.82 -5.63 24.24
CA ALA A 70 4.99 -6.39 23.01
C ALA A 70 6.16 -5.86 22.16
N ILE A 71 6.39 -4.53 22.12
CA ILE A 71 7.57 -3.93 21.47
C ILE A 71 8.87 -4.40 22.13
N LEU A 72 8.95 -4.39 23.45
CA LEU A 72 10.10 -4.92 24.19
C LEU A 72 10.35 -6.40 23.89
N ALA A 73 9.28 -7.20 23.82
CA ALA A 73 9.38 -8.61 23.45
C ALA A 73 9.89 -8.79 21.99
N TYR A 74 9.51 -7.91 21.10
CA TYR A 74 10.03 -7.88 19.72
C TYR A 74 11.52 -7.53 19.68
N GLU A 75 11.97 -6.51 20.41
CA GLU A 75 13.38 -6.12 20.48
C GLU A 75 14.24 -7.23 21.05
N ASN A 76 13.71 -7.97 22.04
CA ASN A 76 14.35 -9.16 22.59
C ASN A 76 14.21 -10.42 21.72
N LYS A 77 13.68 -10.30 20.49
CA LYS A 77 13.49 -11.40 19.53
C LYS A 77 12.65 -12.56 20.06
N VAL A 78 11.75 -12.30 21.01
CA VAL A 78 10.79 -13.27 21.55
C VAL A 78 9.61 -13.48 20.61
N ILE A 79 9.21 -12.42 19.89
CA ILE A 79 8.16 -12.39 18.85
C ILE A 79 8.69 -11.72 17.60
N THR A 80 7.96 -11.85 16.49
CA THR A 80 8.20 -11.10 15.24
C THR A 80 7.07 -10.09 14.98
N LEU A 81 7.25 -9.16 14.07
CA LEU A 81 6.22 -8.18 13.70
C LEU A 81 4.95 -8.85 13.14
N GLN A 82 5.10 -9.99 12.48
CA GLN A 82 4.03 -10.72 11.80
C GLN A 82 3.39 -11.81 12.68
N THR A 83 3.88 -11.97 13.92
CA THR A 83 3.34 -12.96 14.87
C THR A 83 2.00 -12.49 15.41
N LYS A 84 1.01 -13.38 15.40
CA LYS A 84 -0.31 -13.13 16.00
C LYS A 84 -0.21 -13.20 17.52
N ILE A 85 -0.54 -12.10 18.18
CA ILE A 85 -0.44 -11.92 19.64
C ILE A 85 -1.77 -11.41 20.20
N ILE A 86 -1.91 -11.47 21.51
CA ILE A 86 -3.05 -10.91 22.24
C ILE A 86 -2.52 -9.77 23.11
N VAL A 87 -3.07 -8.56 22.90
CA VAL A 87 -2.68 -7.38 23.68
C VAL A 87 -3.88 -6.83 24.43
N HIS A 88 -3.67 -6.52 25.71
CA HIS A 88 -4.68 -5.83 26.50
C HIS A 88 -4.67 -4.34 26.19
N CYS A 89 -5.76 -3.86 25.58
CA CYS A 89 -5.92 -2.48 25.15
C CYS A 89 -6.89 -1.75 26.08
N HIS A 90 -6.60 -0.46 26.30
CA HIS A 90 -7.48 0.47 27.02
C HIS A 90 -7.85 1.60 26.06
N LYS A 91 -9.13 1.96 26.03
CA LYS A 91 -9.63 3.09 25.26
C LYS A 91 -10.56 3.93 26.13
N THR A 92 -10.26 5.21 26.23
CA THR A 92 -11.15 6.18 26.88
C THR A 92 -12.18 6.65 25.87
N MET A 93 -13.45 6.42 26.17
CA MET A 93 -14.57 6.88 25.36
C MET A 93 -14.82 8.38 25.58
N PRO A 94 -15.52 9.08 24.66
CA PRO A 94 -15.90 10.48 24.83
C PRO A 94 -16.67 10.76 26.13
N ASP A 95 -17.39 9.75 26.61
CA ASP A 95 -18.19 9.80 27.86
C ASP A 95 -17.33 9.67 29.13
N GLY A 96 -16.01 9.59 29.01
CA GLY A 96 -15.08 9.40 30.13
C GLY A 96 -15.00 7.96 30.66
N THR A 97 -15.76 7.02 30.13
CA THR A 97 -15.66 5.61 30.47
C THR A 97 -14.41 4.99 29.86
N VAL A 98 -13.67 4.19 30.64
CA VAL A 98 -12.50 3.45 30.17
C VAL A 98 -12.93 2.03 29.85
N LEU A 99 -12.95 1.72 28.56
CA LEU A 99 -13.13 0.35 28.10
C LEU A 99 -11.77 -0.36 28.07
N SER A 100 -11.73 -1.58 28.55
CA SER A 100 -10.54 -2.42 28.50
C SER A 100 -10.88 -3.82 28.02
N GLY A 101 -10.02 -4.41 27.21
CA GLY A 101 -10.24 -5.74 26.68
C GLY A 101 -9.04 -6.26 25.91
N ASN A 102 -9.12 -7.53 25.55
CA ASN A 102 -8.07 -8.20 24.83
C ASN A 102 -8.34 -8.13 23.32
N VAL A 103 -7.38 -7.62 22.58
CA VAL A 103 -7.42 -7.55 21.11
C VAL A 103 -6.38 -8.51 20.55
N GLN A 104 -6.81 -9.35 19.63
CA GLN A 104 -5.92 -10.29 18.94
C GLN A 104 -5.57 -9.75 17.57
N SER A 105 -4.29 -9.49 17.33
CA SER A 105 -3.77 -9.04 16.03
C SER A 105 -2.25 -9.23 15.98
N THR A 106 -1.58 -8.74 14.96
CA THR A 106 -0.11 -8.75 14.89
C THR A 106 0.49 -7.47 15.43
N LEU A 107 1.71 -7.54 15.99
CA LEU A 107 2.39 -6.35 16.50
C LEU A 107 2.52 -5.27 15.42
N GLY A 108 2.79 -5.66 14.17
CA GLY A 108 2.89 -4.72 13.06
C GLY A 108 1.60 -3.95 12.80
N ARG A 109 0.43 -4.60 12.91
CA ARG A 109 -0.87 -3.94 12.77
C ARG A 109 -1.16 -2.99 13.93
N PHE A 110 -0.79 -3.33 15.16
CA PHE A 110 -0.88 -2.38 16.29
C PHE A 110 -0.08 -1.11 16.01
N LEU A 111 1.17 -1.25 15.59
CA LEU A 111 2.03 -0.11 15.25
C LEU A 111 1.47 0.73 14.09
N PHE A 112 0.90 0.09 13.09
CA PHE A 112 0.29 0.80 11.95
C PHE A 112 -0.97 1.57 12.37
N ASN A 113 -1.80 0.99 13.22
CA ASN A 113 -3.00 1.67 13.73
C ASN A 113 -2.69 2.86 14.65
N GLU A 114 -1.50 2.91 15.28
CA GLU A 114 -1.09 4.02 16.12
C GLU A 114 -0.98 5.35 15.35
N ILE A 115 -0.59 5.29 14.08
CA ILE A 115 -0.47 6.47 13.22
C ILE A 115 -1.78 6.86 12.51
N LEU A 116 -2.80 6.00 12.59
CA LEU A 116 -4.09 6.23 11.91
C LEU A 116 -5.14 6.72 12.90
N PRO A 117 -6.02 7.64 12.49
CA PRO A 117 -7.24 7.94 13.24
C PRO A 117 -8.08 6.66 13.41
N GLN A 118 -8.69 6.50 14.59
CA GLN A 118 -9.44 5.29 14.94
C GLN A 118 -10.96 5.44 14.75
N ASP A 119 -11.38 6.28 13.79
CA ASP A 119 -12.77 6.62 13.47
C ASP A 119 -13.03 6.62 11.95
N LEU A 120 -12.25 5.83 11.21
CA LEU A 120 -12.33 5.76 9.74
C LEU A 120 -13.53 4.93 9.23
N GLY A 121 -14.21 4.18 10.12
CA GLY A 121 -15.37 3.38 9.77
C GLY A 121 -15.05 2.13 8.93
N PHE A 122 -13.90 1.51 9.14
CA PHE A 122 -13.62 0.15 8.66
C PHE A 122 -14.22 -0.89 9.60
N VAL A 123 -14.33 -0.54 10.89
CA VAL A 123 -14.99 -1.35 11.90
C VAL A 123 -16.28 -0.68 12.31
N ASP A 124 -17.37 -1.43 12.28
CA ASP A 124 -18.67 -0.95 12.80
C ASP A 124 -18.64 -0.97 14.32
N ARG A 125 -18.47 0.21 14.91
CA ARG A 125 -18.40 0.41 16.35
C ARG A 125 -19.78 0.49 17.03
N SER A 126 -20.86 0.42 16.25
CA SER A 126 -22.23 0.33 16.78
C SER A 126 -22.54 -1.05 17.37
N VAL A 127 -21.76 -2.06 16.97
CA VAL A 127 -21.91 -3.43 17.47
C VAL A 127 -21.14 -3.58 18.78
N PRO A 128 -21.80 -3.98 19.89
CA PRO A 128 -21.14 -4.24 21.15
C PRO A 128 -20.00 -5.28 21.02
N GLY A 129 -18.83 -4.95 21.54
CA GLY A 129 -17.62 -5.79 21.45
C GLY A 129 -16.63 -5.38 20.38
N ASN A 130 -17.02 -4.49 19.46
CA ASN A 130 -16.12 -3.99 18.40
C ASN A 130 -15.41 -2.69 18.78
N GLU A 131 -15.69 -2.11 19.94
CA GLU A 131 -15.18 -0.79 20.35
C GLU A 131 -13.65 -0.73 20.43
N LEU A 132 -13.02 -1.86 20.79
CA LEU A 132 -11.57 -1.98 20.98
C LEU A 132 -10.85 -2.52 19.75
N LEU A 133 -11.56 -3.01 18.74
CA LEU A 133 -10.94 -3.57 17.54
C LEU A 133 -10.15 -2.50 16.77
N LEU A 134 -9.06 -2.94 16.15
CA LEU A 134 -8.25 -2.09 15.29
C LEU A 134 -9.02 -1.72 14.02
N GLU A 135 -8.91 -0.47 13.58
CA GLU A 135 -9.50 -0.02 12.30
C GLU A 135 -8.94 -0.82 11.12
N VAL A 136 -7.65 -1.11 11.14
CA VAL A 136 -6.98 -1.85 10.07
C VAL A 136 -6.42 -3.16 10.65
N ASP A 137 -7.15 -4.24 10.47
CA ASP A 137 -6.74 -5.60 10.84
C ASP A 137 -6.67 -6.53 9.61
N PHE A 138 -6.27 -5.98 8.49
CA PHE A 138 -6.08 -6.71 7.22
C PHE A 138 -4.73 -6.37 6.60
N LEU A 139 -4.34 -7.15 5.60
CA LEU A 139 -3.13 -6.91 4.82
C LEU A 139 -3.27 -5.63 3.98
N VAL A 140 -2.34 -4.71 4.16
CA VAL A 140 -2.38 -3.40 3.51
C VAL A 140 -1.47 -3.35 2.30
N GLY A 141 -2.06 -3.36 1.12
CA GLY A 141 -1.37 -3.10 -0.15
C GLY A 141 -1.69 -1.70 -0.69
N LYS A 142 -1.29 -1.43 -1.92
CA LYS A 142 -1.47 -0.11 -2.56
C LYS A 142 -2.94 0.31 -2.67
N LYS A 143 -3.85 -0.63 -2.97
CA LYS A 143 -5.30 -0.35 -3.08
C LYS A 143 -5.89 0.02 -1.72
N GLN A 144 -5.56 -0.75 -0.70
CA GLN A 144 -6.03 -0.52 0.67
C GLN A 144 -5.50 0.80 1.23
N LEU A 145 -4.23 1.14 0.98
CA LEU A 145 -3.68 2.45 1.36
C LEU A 145 -4.44 3.61 0.70
N LYS A 146 -4.77 3.49 -0.59
CA LYS A 146 -5.59 4.51 -1.26
C LYS A 146 -6.95 4.67 -0.56
N GLN A 147 -7.63 3.57 -0.24
CA GLN A 147 -8.93 3.59 0.45
C GLN A 147 -8.83 4.18 1.86
N ILE A 148 -7.77 3.85 2.61
CA ILE A 148 -7.54 4.41 3.95
C ILE A 148 -7.38 5.93 3.85
N LEU A 149 -6.54 6.41 2.94
CA LEU A 149 -6.32 7.84 2.76
C LEU A 149 -7.56 8.59 2.26
N GLU A 150 -8.35 7.98 1.39
CA GLU A 150 -9.64 8.52 0.94
C GLU A 150 -10.61 8.69 2.12
N LYS A 151 -10.69 7.71 3.01
CA LYS A 151 -11.49 7.83 4.24
C LYS A 151 -10.94 8.89 5.19
N VAL A 152 -9.62 8.95 5.38
CA VAL A 152 -8.99 9.97 6.25
C VAL A 152 -9.29 11.37 5.75
N ILE A 153 -9.17 11.64 4.44
CA ILE A 153 -9.43 12.98 3.89
C ILE A 153 -10.89 13.36 3.98
N ASN A 154 -11.80 12.42 3.79
CA ASN A 154 -13.24 12.66 3.88
C ASN A 154 -13.72 12.90 5.32
N THR A 155 -13.06 12.28 6.31
CA THR A 155 -13.45 12.39 7.73
C THR A 155 -12.75 13.55 8.42
N HIS A 156 -11.45 13.73 8.21
CA HIS A 156 -10.60 14.66 8.97
C HIS A 156 -10.08 15.86 8.16
N GLY A 157 -10.31 15.88 6.85
CA GLY A 157 -9.86 16.95 5.96
C GLY A 157 -8.36 16.91 5.64
N ALA A 158 -7.90 17.93 4.89
CA ALA A 158 -6.58 17.94 4.26
C ALA A 158 -5.40 17.99 5.25
N THR A 159 -5.49 18.79 6.31
CA THR A 159 -4.40 19.00 7.28
C THR A 159 -4.04 17.71 7.99
N LYS A 160 -5.04 17.02 8.54
CA LYS A 160 -4.83 15.73 9.22
C LYS A 160 -4.35 14.65 8.28
N THR A 161 -4.85 14.65 7.05
CA THR A 161 -4.39 13.72 6.01
C THR A 161 -2.91 13.91 5.67
N ALA A 162 -2.42 15.17 5.63
CA ALA A 162 -1.01 15.44 5.41
C ALA A 162 -0.11 14.86 6.53
N GLU A 163 -0.53 15.01 7.80
CA GLU A 163 0.18 14.41 8.94
C GLU A 163 0.21 12.89 8.87
N VAL A 164 -0.92 12.26 8.53
CA VAL A 164 -1.02 10.81 8.36
C VAL A 164 -0.14 10.34 7.20
N LEU A 165 -0.13 11.04 6.07
CA LEU A 165 0.72 10.74 4.92
C LEU A 165 2.21 10.79 5.27
N ASP A 166 2.65 11.80 6.03
CA ASP A 166 4.04 11.90 6.48
C ASP A 166 4.41 10.76 7.44
N SER A 167 3.51 10.40 8.34
CA SER A 167 3.68 9.27 9.26
C SER A 167 3.76 7.94 8.52
N VAL A 168 2.87 7.71 7.56
CA VAL A 168 2.87 6.50 6.69
C VAL A 168 4.14 6.42 5.86
N LYS A 169 4.60 7.54 5.31
CA LYS A 169 5.87 7.62 4.57
C LYS A 169 7.05 7.22 5.45
N ALA A 170 7.18 7.85 6.62
CA ALA A 170 8.27 7.58 7.56
C ALA A 170 8.27 6.11 8.02
N MET A 171 7.10 5.58 8.37
CA MET A 171 6.94 4.19 8.76
C MET A 171 7.24 3.22 7.61
N GLY A 172 6.75 3.50 6.40
CA GLY A 172 6.97 2.70 5.21
C GLY A 172 8.47 2.53 4.91
N TYR A 173 9.23 3.61 4.86
CA TYR A 173 10.69 3.54 4.66
C TYR A 173 11.42 2.85 5.81
N LYS A 174 11.05 3.12 7.07
CA LYS A 174 11.64 2.46 8.24
C LYS A 174 11.51 0.94 8.15
N TYR A 175 10.32 0.44 7.84
CA TYR A 175 10.08 -1.00 7.81
C TYR A 175 10.49 -1.65 6.50
N SER A 176 10.53 -0.95 5.38
CA SER A 176 11.16 -1.44 4.16
C SER A 176 12.66 -1.70 4.36
N THR A 177 13.36 -0.77 5.01
CA THR A 177 14.78 -0.94 5.36
C THR A 177 15.00 -2.12 6.33
N ARG A 178 14.14 -2.26 7.33
CA ARG A 178 14.23 -3.38 8.30
C ARG A 178 13.87 -4.73 7.69
N ALA A 179 12.97 -4.76 6.72
CA ALA A 179 12.58 -5.96 5.98
C ALA A 179 13.73 -6.50 5.12
N ALA A 180 14.64 -5.61 4.68
CA ALA A 180 15.81 -5.93 3.86
C ALA A 180 15.44 -6.79 2.63
N MET A 181 14.30 -6.52 2.00
CA MET A 181 13.86 -7.26 0.82
C MET A 181 14.76 -6.92 -0.36
N THR A 182 15.29 -7.95 -1.00
CA THR A 182 16.13 -7.84 -2.19
C THR A 182 15.77 -8.92 -3.18
N VAL A 183 16.11 -8.70 -4.45
CA VAL A 183 15.90 -9.65 -5.54
C VAL A 183 17.26 -9.96 -6.16
N SER A 184 17.59 -11.25 -6.23
CA SER A 184 18.77 -11.75 -6.92
C SER A 184 18.42 -12.12 -8.37
N ILE A 185 19.43 -12.15 -9.23
CA ILE A 185 19.25 -12.68 -10.60
C ILE A 185 18.81 -14.16 -10.57
N SER A 186 19.26 -14.91 -9.57
CA SER A 186 18.86 -16.32 -9.38
C SER A 186 17.38 -16.51 -8.99
N ASP A 187 16.72 -15.46 -8.47
CA ASP A 187 15.29 -15.50 -8.12
C ASP A 187 14.39 -15.35 -9.36
N MET A 188 14.97 -14.94 -10.49
CA MET A 188 14.28 -14.84 -11.77
C MET A 188 14.21 -16.20 -12.44
N THR A 189 13.18 -16.98 -12.10
CA THR A 189 12.93 -18.27 -12.72
C THR A 189 12.25 -18.12 -14.06
N VAL A 190 12.83 -18.73 -15.10
CA VAL A 190 12.20 -18.77 -16.43
C VAL A 190 11.19 -19.94 -16.45
N PRO A 191 9.91 -19.70 -16.79
CA PRO A 191 8.93 -20.78 -16.91
C PRO A 191 9.39 -21.85 -17.90
N PRO A 192 9.24 -23.15 -17.58
CA PRO A 192 9.67 -24.21 -18.46
C PRO A 192 8.89 -24.28 -19.78
N GLN A 193 7.67 -23.72 -19.81
CA GLN A 193 6.82 -23.63 -20.99
C GLN A 193 7.28 -22.59 -22.02
N LYS A 194 8.16 -21.64 -21.62
CA LYS A 194 8.58 -20.53 -22.49
C LYS A 194 9.08 -20.96 -23.87
N PRO A 195 9.97 -21.99 -24.02
CA PRO A 195 10.45 -22.42 -25.33
C PRO A 195 9.33 -22.93 -26.23
N GLU A 196 8.35 -23.64 -25.65
CA GLU A 196 7.22 -24.18 -26.38
C GLU A 196 6.26 -23.08 -26.87
N MET A 197 5.93 -22.15 -26.01
CA MET A 197 5.08 -20.97 -26.34
C MET A 197 5.71 -20.12 -27.43
N ILE A 198 7.03 -19.85 -27.34
CA ILE A 198 7.75 -19.12 -28.40
C ILE A 198 7.73 -19.87 -29.72
N LYS A 199 7.90 -21.19 -29.69
CA LYS A 199 7.86 -21.99 -30.91
C LYS A 199 6.48 -21.96 -31.56
N GLN A 200 5.41 -22.11 -30.79
CA GLN A 200 4.02 -22.01 -31.29
C GLN A 200 3.74 -20.66 -31.92
N ALA A 201 4.13 -19.56 -31.24
CA ALA A 201 4.00 -18.21 -31.76
C ALA A 201 4.80 -18.03 -33.07
N GLN A 202 6.05 -18.51 -33.13
CA GLN A 202 6.88 -18.44 -34.33
C GLN A 202 6.27 -19.23 -35.51
N ASP A 203 5.76 -20.44 -35.27
CA ASP A 203 5.09 -21.23 -36.29
C ASP A 203 3.85 -20.51 -36.85
N THR A 204 3.10 -19.80 -35.99
CA THR A 204 1.94 -19.01 -36.41
C THR A 204 2.38 -17.81 -37.24
N VAL A 205 3.40 -17.08 -36.83
CA VAL A 205 3.97 -15.93 -37.60
C VAL A 205 4.48 -16.41 -38.95
N ASP A 206 5.17 -17.55 -39.02
CA ASP A 206 5.67 -18.09 -40.27
C ASP A 206 4.52 -18.48 -41.21
N ARG A 207 3.43 -19.03 -40.70
CA ARG A 207 2.22 -19.33 -41.46
C ARG A 207 1.59 -18.07 -42.04
N ILE A 208 1.42 -17.03 -41.21
CA ILE A 208 0.85 -15.72 -41.61
C ILE A 208 1.75 -15.10 -42.69
N THR A 209 3.05 -15.08 -42.48
CA THR A 209 4.04 -14.57 -43.44
C THR A 209 3.98 -15.31 -44.79
N LYS A 210 3.82 -16.63 -44.75
CA LYS A 210 3.68 -17.45 -45.97
C LYS A 210 2.40 -17.09 -46.72
N ASN A 211 1.29 -16.91 -46.03
CA ASN A 211 0.03 -16.52 -46.64
C ASN A 211 0.10 -15.10 -47.25
N TYR A 212 0.77 -14.16 -46.56
CA TYR A 212 1.03 -12.82 -47.11
C TYR A 212 1.85 -12.88 -48.42
N LYS A 213 2.95 -13.61 -48.41
CA LYS A 213 3.80 -13.79 -49.61
C LYS A 213 3.05 -14.43 -50.79
N ARG A 214 2.00 -15.20 -50.52
CA ARG A 214 1.12 -15.79 -51.53
C ARG A 214 0.01 -14.87 -51.99
N GLY A 215 -0.11 -13.65 -51.41
CA GLY A 215 -1.15 -12.70 -51.74
C GLY A 215 -2.54 -13.05 -51.18
N LEU A 216 -2.64 -13.98 -50.23
CA LEU A 216 -3.90 -14.43 -49.62
C LEU A 216 -4.42 -13.46 -48.55
N ILE A 217 -3.57 -12.62 -47.97
CA ILE A 217 -3.90 -11.63 -46.98
C ILE A 217 -3.31 -10.27 -47.33
N THR A 218 -3.99 -9.20 -46.90
CA THR A 218 -3.54 -7.83 -47.16
C THR A 218 -2.43 -7.42 -46.16
N CYS A 219 -1.69 -6.35 -46.51
CA CYS A 219 -0.62 -5.82 -45.64
C CYS A 219 -1.16 -5.41 -44.27
N LEU A 220 -2.36 -4.83 -44.20
CA LEU A 220 -3.00 -4.43 -42.94
C LEU A 220 -3.30 -5.63 -42.03
N LEU A 221 -3.87 -6.70 -42.62
CA LEU A 221 -4.12 -7.95 -41.86
C LEU A 221 -2.83 -8.60 -41.41
N TYR A 222 -1.80 -8.66 -42.26
CA TYR A 222 -0.49 -9.19 -41.90
C TYR A 222 0.11 -8.44 -40.71
N THR A 223 0.05 -7.12 -40.70
CA THR A 223 0.62 -6.28 -39.64
C THR A 223 -0.15 -6.45 -38.33
N SER A 224 -1.48 -6.55 -38.38
CA SER A 224 -2.33 -6.75 -37.21
C SER A 224 -2.12 -8.14 -36.60
N ASP A 225 -2.27 -9.20 -37.41
CA ASP A 225 -2.18 -10.58 -36.94
C ASP A 225 -0.79 -10.93 -36.41
N ALA A 226 0.28 -10.47 -37.09
CA ALA A 226 1.65 -10.69 -36.63
C ALA A 226 2.00 -9.90 -35.36
N ALA A 227 1.41 -8.69 -35.16
CA ALA A 227 1.65 -7.89 -33.98
C ALA A 227 0.87 -8.38 -32.75
N ASP A 228 -0.32 -8.94 -32.93
CA ASP A 228 -1.12 -9.51 -31.86
C ASP A 228 -0.50 -10.79 -31.32
N GLU A 229 0.02 -11.65 -32.20
CA GLU A 229 0.73 -12.87 -31.82
C GLU A 229 2.07 -12.59 -31.13
N ALA A 230 2.76 -11.50 -31.47
CA ALA A 230 3.99 -11.08 -30.81
C ALA A 230 3.78 -10.44 -29.43
N ARG A 231 2.52 -10.12 -29.07
CA ARG A 231 2.14 -9.53 -27.76
C ARG A 231 1.57 -10.54 -26.77
N SER A 232 1.12 -11.69 -27.21
CA SER A 232 0.62 -12.79 -26.39
C SER A 232 1.77 -13.64 -25.83
#